data_aa050a6ca91a9af5717fa9f0f35db762
#
_entry.id   aa050a6ca91a9af5717fa9f0f35db762
#
_cell.length_a   1.000
_cell.length_b   1.000
_cell.length_c   1.000
_cell.angle_alpha   90.00
_cell.angle_beta   90.00
_cell.angle_gamma   90.00
#
_symmetry.space_group_name_H-M   'P 1'
#
loop_
_entity.id
_entity.type
_entity.pdbx_description
1 polymer ?
#
loop_
_entity_poly.entity_id
_entity_poly.type
_entity_poly.pdbx_seq_one_letter_code
_entity_poly.pdbx_strand_id
1 'polypeptide(L)'
;MLSGEFRFRSLIVATVVLVGGVALAATYYGTVEEVASDANEITIKLNGKAGGVKKFTVPMEAQVLIDGKKSGLADVEVGQSATIVADGSNNASRLTLKNVKAAGTKGTKAGGRSPDAAGVSAGEWPQHRGPNRDNVSMEKGLLDKWPAAGPKPAWKQTGLGMGYSSVAISDGRVITMGTTGSDEVLAAMNAVTGKQLWGARVGRVRKDGTGDGPRGTPTIDEDRVYTLGANGDLLCAKADKGNVVWQKNILEEFGGGNITWGISESVLIDGDNLICTPGGKRGTMVALNKLTGKTVWASPVEGAPQAAYSSPIIVKDVGEKQYVTYVHTSVIGVRASDGKPLWKQNASANGTANCSTPLHTGNKVFTASGYGTGCALFELGSDGEGTLVYSNKEMVNHHGGMVLLDGYVYGFDEQILKCIDLATGKTKWQNRSVGKGSVTSADGQLYLRSENGPIALCAATPDGYEETGRFEQPNRSDKPAWSHPVVCGGKLYLRDQDTLLVYDIKK
;
A
#
# COMPACT_ATOMS: atom_id res chain seq x y z
N MET A 1 6.47 -42.37 39.56
CA MET A 1 6.07 -43.29 38.47
C MET A 1 5.01 -42.61 37.64
N LEU A 2 5.23 -42.58 36.37
CA LEU A 2 4.34 -42.19 35.26
C LEU A 2 4.09 -40.69 35.03
N SER A 3 4.99 -40.17 34.24
CA SER A 3 4.85 -38.96 33.37
C SER A 3 3.75 -39.18 32.32
N GLY A 4 2.84 -38.22 32.22
CA GLY A 4 1.86 -38.14 31.14
C GLY A 4 2.01 -36.83 30.42
N GLU A 5 2.67 -36.86 29.26
CA GLU A 5 2.75 -35.74 28.31
C GLU A 5 1.36 -35.52 27.67
N PHE A 6 0.77 -34.38 27.91
CA PHE A 6 -0.40 -33.91 27.15
C PHE A 6 0.10 -33.10 25.93
N ARG A 7 0.06 -33.75 24.76
CA ARG A 7 0.20 -33.10 23.48
C ARG A 7 -1.12 -32.39 23.13
N PHE A 8 -1.12 -31.06 23.12
CA PHE A 8 -2.20 -30.28 22.53
C PHE A 8 -2.16 -30.46 21.01
N ARG A 9 -3.17 -31.17 20.49
CA ARG A 9 -3.52 -31.16 19.07
C ARG A 9 -4.43 -29.96 18.85
N SER A 10 -3.95 -28.94 18.16
CA SER A 10 -4.80 -27.84 17.65
C SER A 10 -5.73 -28.38 16.57
N LEU A 11 -6.96 -28.61 16.93
CA LEU A 11 -8.07 -28.94 16.04
C LEU A 11 -8.65 -27.60 15.56
N ILE A 12 -8.47 -27.24 14.28
CA ILE A 12 -9.20 -26.13 13.67
C ILE A 12 -10.62 -26.64 13.45
N VAL A 13 -11.51 -26.35 14.37
CA VAL A 13 -12.96 -26.59 14.24
C VAL A 13 -13.55 -25.35 13.59
N ALA A 14 -14.01 -25.49 12.33
CA ALA A 14 -14.90 -24.51 11.74
C ALA A 14 -16.24 -24.57 12.50
N THR A 15 -16.52 -23.55 13.29
CA THR A 15 -17.80 -23.45 14.00
C THR A 15 -18.88 -23.05 13.01
N VAL A 16 -19.75 -23.99 12.66
CA VAL A 16 -20.98 -23.73 11.92
C VAL A 16 -22.06 -23.35 12.91
N VAL A 17 -22.45 -22.08 12.92
CA VAL A 17 -23.64 -21.61 13.65
C VAL A 17 -24.80 -21.62 12.66
N LEU A 18 -25.70 -22.59 12.80
CA LEU A 18 -26.96 -22.64 12.08
C LEU A 18 -27.98 -21.69 12.73
N VAL A 19 -28.27 -20.58 12.04
CA VAL A 19 -29.46 -19.77 12.31
C VAL A 19 -30.16 -19.55 10.98
N GLY A 20 -31.28 -20.25 10.77
CA GLY A 20 -32.24 -19.98 9.68
C GLY A 20 -31.72 -20.21 8.26
N GLY A 21 -31.64 -21.45 7.81
CA GLY A 21 -31.85 -21.86 6.41
C GLY A 21 -30.97 -21.29 5.29
N VAL A 22 -29.82 -20.67 5.56
CA VAL A 22 -28.86 -20.22 4.53
C VAL A 22 -27.54 -20.93 4.79
N ALA A 23 -27.13 -21.80 3.87
CA ALA A 23 -25.83 -22.45 3.92
C ALA A 23 -24.72 -21.38 3.75
N LEU A 24 -23.87 -21.21 4.77
CA LEU A 24 -22.74 -20.31 4.71
C LEU A 24 -21.71 -20.83 3.68
N ALA A 25 -21.40 -20.03 2.67
CA ALA A 25 -20.38 -20.36 1.69
C ALA A 25 -18.99 -20.21 2.30
N ALA A 26 -18.12 -21.19 2.10
CA ALA A 26 -16.71 -21.16 2.50
C ALA A 26 -15.80 -20.98 1.28
N THR A 27 -14.66 -20.31 1.46
CA THR A 27 -13.68 -20.12 0.40
C THR A 27 -12.47 -21.04 0.62
N TYR A 28 -12.09 -21.76 -0.43
CA TYR A 28 -10.97 -22.69 -0.43
C TYR A 28 -9.91 -22.25 -1.42
N TYR A 29 -8.63 -22.39 -1.03
CA TYR A 29 -7.48 -22.01 -1.84
C TYR A 29 -6.59 -23.24 -2.06
N GLY A 30 -6.18 -23.47 -3.29
CA GLY A 30 -5.37 -24.65 -3.63
C GLY A 30 -4.85 -24.64 -5.06
N THR A 31 -4.30 -25.78 -5.45
CA THR A 31 -3.86 -26.05 -6.82
C THR A 31 -4.73 -27.16 -7.40
N VAL A 32 -5.17 -27.02 -8.64
CA VAL A 32 -5.98 -28.04 -9.33
C VAL A 32 -5.13 -29.30 -9.50
N GLU A 33 -5.62 -30.43 -8.99
CA GLU A 33 -5.01 -31.77 -9.17
C GLU A 33 -5.75 -32.59 -10.20
N GLU A 34 -7.07 -32.41 -10.32
CA GLU A 34 -7.88 -33.19 -11.27
C GLU A 34 -9.14 -32.39 -11.70
N VAL A 35 -9.52 -32.54 -12.92
CA VAL A 35 -10.78 -31.99 -13.47
C VAL A 35 -11.54 -33.12 -14.17
N ALA A 36 -12.74 -33.38 -13.70
CA ALA A 36 -13.67 -34.33 -14.31
C ALA A 36 -14.87 -33.54 -14.89
N SER A 37 -14.65 -32.91 -16.04
CA SER A 37 -15.64 -32.02 -16.67
C SER A 37 -16.98 -32.74 -16.99
N ASP A 38 -16.93 -34.02 -17.36
CA ASP A 38 -18.11 -34.83 -17.64
C ASP A 38 -18.93 -35.14 -16.39
N ALA A 39 -18.28 -35.15 -15.22
CA ALA A 39 -18.92 -35.34 -13.92
C ALA A 39 -19.24 -33.99 -13.22
N ASN A 40 -18.89 -32.86 -13.82
CA ASN A 40 -18.96 -31.54 -13.19
C ASN A 40 -18.19 -31.46 -11.84
N GLU A 41 -16.99 -32.01 -11.78
CA GLU A 41 -16.20 -32.10 -10.57
C GLU A 41 -14.79 -31.50 -10.77
N ILE A 42 -14.27 -30.91 -9.71
CA ILE A 42 -12.89 -30.44 -9.61
C ILE A 42 -12.28 -30.85 -8.26
N THR A 43 -11.04 -31.30 -8.30
CA THR A 43 -10.25 -31.68 -7.13
C THR A 43 -9.07 -30.71 -6.97
N ILE A 44 -8.91 -30.13 -5.80
CA ILE A 44 -7.77 -29.24 -5.50
C ILE A 44 -6.98 -29.74 -4.31
N LYS A 45 -5.65 -29.56 -4.35
CA LYS A 45 -4.76 -29.67 -3.21
C LYS A 45 -4.76 -28.36 -2.45
N LEU A 46 -5.21 -28.38 -1.20
CA LEU A 46 -5.34 -27.19 -0.37
C LEU A 46 -3.98 -26.62 0.02
N ASN A 47 -3.87 -25.30 0.03
CA ASN A 47 -2.69 -24.58 0.49
C ASN A 47 -2.60 -24.62 2.03
N GLY A 48 -1.37 -24.79 2.60
CA GLY A 48 -1.09 -24.72 4.05
C GLY A 48 -0.45 -25.98 4.65
N LYS A 49 0.00 -25.90 5.90
CA LYS A 49 0.71 -26.98 6.62
C LYS A 49 -0.10 -28.27 6.85
N ALA A 50 -1.41 -28.23 6.71
CA ALA A 50 -2.32 -29.39 6.83
C ALA A 50 -2.79 -29.89 5.46
N GLY A 51 -2.05 -29.57 4.40
CA GLY A 51 -2.39 -29.85 3.01
C GLY A 51 -3.11 -31.19 2.81
N GLY A 52 -4.38 -31.11 2.43
CA GLY A 52 -5.24 -32.23 2.04
C GLY A 52 -5.80 -31.97 0.66
N VAL A 53 -6.32 -33.03 0.03
CA VAL A 53 -7.02 -32.95 -1.25
C VAL A 53 -8.51 -32.80 -0.98
N LYS A 54 -9.17 -31.88 -1.71
CA LYS A 54 -10.60 -31.67 -1.55
C LYS A 54 -11.29 -31.61 -2.91
N LYS A 55 -12.39 -32.35 -3.02
CA LYS A 55 -13.22 -32.43 -4.22
C LYS A 55 -14.44 -31.51 -4.07
N PHE A 56 -14.83 -30.86 -5.17
CA PHE A 56 -15.98 -29.99 -5.27
C PHE A 56 -16.83 -30.37 -6.49
N THR A 57 -18.13 -30.30 -6.33
CA THR A 57 -19.06 -30.33 -7.44
C THR A 57 -19.23 -28.91 -7.99
N VAL A 58 -19.22 -28.76 -9.31
CA VAL A 58 -19.34 -27.48 -10.02
C VAL A 58 -20.64 -27.46 -10.82
N PRO A 59 -21.75 -26.99 -10.26
CA PRO A 59 -23.03 -26.90 -10.97
C PRO A 59 -22.92 -26.03 -12.22
N MET A 60 -23.78 -26.27 -13.20
CA MET A 60 -23.76 -25.54 -14.49
C MET A 60 -23.94 -24.01 -14.33
N GLU A 61 -24.63 -23.60 -13.28
CA GLU A 61 -24.81 -22.18 -12.90
C GLU A 61 -23.61 -21.56 -12.19
N ALA A 62 -22.62 -22.38 -11.80
CA ALA A 62 -21.42 -21.87 -11.12
C ALA A 62 -20.62 -20.93 -12.04
N GLN A 63 -20.13 -19.85 -11.45
CA GLN A 63 -19.28 -18.93 -12.19
C GLN A 63 -17.85 -19.48 -12.26
N VAL A 64 -17.39 -19.87 -13.45
CA VAL A 64 -16.00 -20.26 -13.70
C VAL A 64 -15.27 -19.12 -14.39
N LEU A 65 -14.15 -18.67 -13.79
CA LEU A 65 -13.29 -17.63 -14.32
C LEU A 65 -11.85 -18.15 -14.39
N ILE A 66 -11.25 -18.09 -15.57
CA ILE A 66 -9.82 -18.40 -15.78
C ILE A 66 -9.11 -17.11 -16.18
N ASP A 67 -8.12 -16.68 -15.40
CA ASP A 67 -7.43 -15.38 -15.55
C ASP A 67 -8.42 -14.21 -15.73
N GLY A 68 -9.53 -14.23 -14.94
CA GLY A 68 -10.57 -13.21 -14.94
C GLY A 68 -11.57 -13.27 -16.11
N LYS A 69 -11.41 -14.19 -17.05
CA LYS A 69 -12.34 -14.38 -18.18
C LYS A 69 -13.36 -15.47 -17.86
N LYS A 70 -14.63 -15.24 -18.22
CA LYS A 70 -15.67 -16.25 -18.11
C LYS A 70 -15.31 -17.45 -18.99
N SER A 71 -15.28 -18.63 -18.40
CA SER A 71 -14.85 -19.90 -18.99
C SER A 71 -15.75 -21.03 -18.54
N GLY A 72 -15.56 -22.22 -19.10
CA GLY A 72 -16.23 -23.44 -18.65
C GLY A 72 -15.32 -24.31 -17.79
N LEU A 73 -15.88 -25.32 -17.10
CA LEU A 73 -15.09 -26.28 -16.35
C LEU A 73 -14.14 -27.09 -17.26
N ALA A 74 -14.54 -27.31 -18.52
CA ALA A 74 -13.73 -28.00 -19.53
C ALA A 74 -12.44 -27.23 -19.94
N ASP A 75 -12.39 -25.94 -19.67
CA ASP A 75 -11.21 -25.09 -19.96
C ASP A 75 -10.22 -25.06 -18.79
N VAL A 76 -10.51 -25.73 -17.67
CA VAL A 76 -9.68 -25.77 -16.47
C VAL A 76 -8.58 -26.80 -16.64
N GLU A 77 -7.33 -26.40 -16.34
CA GLU A 77 -6.15 -27.26 -16.46
C GLU A 77 -5.56 -27.64 -15.09
N VAL A 78 -5.03 -28.86 -15.01
CA VAL A 78 -4.27 -29.33 -13.84
C VAL A 78 -3.04 -28.44 -13.63
N GLY A 79 -2.76 -28.10 -12.38
CA GLY A 79 -1.67 -27.22 -12.01
C GLY A 79 -2.07 -25.74 -11.89
N GLN A 80 -3.25 -25.33 -12.32
CA GLN A 80 -3.76 -23.97 -12.10
C GLN A 80 -3.95 -23.70 -10.60
N SER A 81 -3.67 -22.47 -10.18
CA SER A 81 -4.05 -22.01 -8.85
C SER A 81 -5.55 -21.75 -8.79
N ALA A 82 -6.24 -22.31 -7.80
CA ALA A 82 -7.68 -22.23 -7.68
C ALA A 82 -8.15 -21.57 -6.39
N THR A 83 -9.14 -20.69 -6.52
CA THR A 83 -9.96 -20.17 -5.42
C THR A 83 -11.40 -20.60 -5.66
N ILE A 84 -11.97 -21.38 -4.75
CA ILE A 84 -13.31 -21.96 -4.85
C ILE A 84 -14.19 -21.46 -3.71
N VAL A 85 -15.34 -20.89 -4.05
CA VAL A 85 -16.40 -20.55 -3.10
C VAL A 85 -17.47 -21.65 -3.17
N ALA A 86 -17.68 -22.37 -2.07
CA ALA A 86 -18.60 -23.51 -2.04
C ALA A 86 -19.43 -23.55 -0.73
N ASP A 87 -20.59 -24.18 -0.79
CA ASP A 87 -21.45 -24.44 0.36
C ASP A 87 -20.92 -25.57 1.27
N GLY A 88 -21.65 -25.87 2.36
CA GLY A 88 -21.29 -26.94 3.30
C GLY A 88 -21.28 -28.35 2.71
N SER A 89 -21.90 -28.56 1.53
CA SER A 89 -21.93 -29.81 0.77
C SER A 89 -20.89 -29.86 -0.34
N ASN A 90 -19.96 -28.89 -0.40
CA ASN A 90 -18.92 -28.73 -1.43
C ASN A 90 -19.47 -28.44 -2.84
N ASN A 91 -20.67 -27.89 -2.99
CA ASN A 91 -21.13 -27.38 -4.27
C ASN A 91 -20.52 -25.99 -4.49
N ALA A 92 -19.73 -25.86 -5.54
CA ALA A 92 -19.07 -24.60 -5.86
C ALA A 92 -20.04 -23.63 -6.55
N SER A 93 -20.18 -22.44 -6.01
CA SER A 93 -20.90 -21.34 -6.66
C SER A 93 -19.99 -20.50 -7.56
N ARG A 94 -18.68 -20.48 -7.26
CA ARG A 94 -17.68 -19.73 -8.03
C ARG A 94 -16.33 -20.42 -7.99
N LEU A 95 -15.69 -20.52 -9.16
CA LEU A 95 -14.29 -20.91 -9.33
C LEU A 95 -13.52 -19.75 -9.96
N THR A 96 -12.41 -19.38 -9.36
CA THR A 96 -11.45 -18.44 -9.95
C THR A 96 -10.12 -19.15 -10.08
N LEU A 97 -9.64 -19.32 -11.30
CA LEU A 97 -8.43 -20.06 -11.63
C LEU A 97 -7.39 -19.16 -12.28
N LYS A 98 -6.12 -19.47 -12.02
CA LYS A 98 -4.98 -18.76 -12.61
C LYS A 98 -3.98 -19.75 -13.17
N ASN A 99 -3.44 -19.48 -14.35
CA ASN A 99 -2.40 -20.26 -14.97
C ASN A 99 -1.05 -20.08 -14.22
N VAL A 100 -0.45 -21.19 -13.77
CA VAL A 100 0.88 -21.18 -13.14
C VAL A 100 1.93 -21.36 -14.24
N LYS A 101 2.78 -20.36 -14.50
CA LYS A 101 3.88 -20.50 -15.47
C LYS A 101 4.94 -21.45 -14.94
N ALA A 102 5.26 -22.49 -15.72
CA ALA A 102 6.45 -23.31 -15.56
C ALA A 102 7.70 -22.48 -15.83
N ALA A 103 8.74 -22.68 -15.01
CA ALA A 103 10.04 -22.04 -15.20
C ALA A 103 10.73 -22.62 -16.46
N GLY A 104 11.07 -21.78 -17.42
CA GLY A 104 12.06 -21.98 -18.48
C GLY A 104 11.54 -22.23 -19.87
N THR A 105 11.56 -21.25 -20.73
CA THR A 105 12.34 -21.10 -21.98
C THR A 105 11.85 -19.90 -22.80
N LYS A 106 12.79 -19.27 -23.54
CA LYS A 106 12.67 -18.05 -24.34
C LYS A 106 11.57 -18.06 -25.40
N GLY A 107 10.90 -16.92 -25.57
CA GLY A 107 10.34 -16.54 -26.87
C GLY A 107 8.99 -15.82 -26.89
N THR A 108 9.05 -14.50 -27.06
CA THR A 108 8.17 -13.58 -27.80
C THR A 108 6.67 -13.42 -27.51
N LYS A 109 6.38 -12.15 -27.24
CA LYS A 109 5.19 -11.30 -27.51
C LYS A 109 4.18 -11.08 -26.42
N ALA A 110 3.97 -9.77 -26.21
CA ALA A 110 3.18 -9.07 -25.23
C ALA A 110 1.66 -9.34 -25.29
N GLY A 111 1.07 -9.39 -24.09
CA GLY A 111 -0.37 -9.28 -23.85
C GLY A 111 -0.60 -9.14 -22.36
N GLY A 112 -1.20 -8.02 -21.95
CA GLY A 112 -1.25 -7.48 -20.60
C GLY A 112 -1.78 -8.38 -19.50
N ARG A 113 -1.24 -8.19 -18.31
CA ARG A 113 -1.65 -8.80 -17.04
C ARG A 113 -2.01 -7.76 -16.01
N SER A 114 -3.10 -8.00 -15.28
CA SER A 114 -3.49 -7.32 -14.06
C SER A 114 -3.00 -8.04 -12.82
N PRO A 115 -2.59 -7.36 -11.72
CA PRO A 115 -2.23 -7.99 -10.46
C PRO A 115 -3.35 -7.93 -9.42
N ASP A 116 -3.61 -9.06 -8.76
CA ASP A 116 -4.30 -9.10 -7.47
C ASP A 116 -3.29 -8.96 -6.34
N ALA A 117 -3.64 -8.28 -5.26
CA ALA A 117 -2.77 -7.96 -4.13
C ALA A 117 -2.16 -9.19 -3.37
N ALA A 118 -2.58 -10.41 -3.69
CA ALA A 118 -2.00 -11.64 -3.15
C ALA A 118 -0.85 -12.23 -4.00
N GLY A 119 -0.41 -11.54 -5.07
CA GLY A 119 0.57 -12.04 -6.02
C GLY A 119 1.50 -10.96 -6.58
N VAL A 120 1.75 -9.88 -5.83
CA VAL A 120 2.72 -8.86 -6.27
C VAL A 120 4.10 -9.51 -6.34
N SER A 121 4.62 -9.63 -7.55
CA SER A 121 5.98 -10.14 -7.78
C SER A 121 7.02 -9.13 -7.33
N ALA A 122 8.21 -9.61 -6.97
CA ALA A 122 9.38 -8.74 -6.90
C ALA A 122 9.44 -7.92 -8.20
N GLY A 123 9.53 -6.58 -8.08
CA GLY A 123 9.45 -5.67 -9.24
C GLY A 123 8.13 -4.91 -9.42
N GLU A 124 7.22 -4.99 -8.44
CA GLU A 124 5.98 -4.20 -8.41
C GLU A 124 5.95 -3.27 -7.19
N TRP A 125 5.57 -2.01 -7.40
CA TRP A 125 5.35 -0.98 -6.38
C TRP A 125 4.10 -0.16 -6.73
N PRO A 126 2.91 -0.78 -6.71
CA PRO A 126 1.74 -0.25 -7.40
C PRO A 126 1.11 0.98 -6.73
N GLN A 127 1.53 1.36 -5.53
CA GLN A 127 0.93 2.45 -4.77
C GLN A 127 1.91 3.08 -3.78
N HIS A 128 1.44 4.12 -3.09
CA HIS A 128 2.15 4.78 -2.00
C HIS A 128 2.66 3.76 -0.98
N ARG A 129 3.97 3.80 -0.70
CA ARG A 129 4.67 2.94 0.26
C ARG A 129 4.66 1.45 -0.11
N GLY A 130 4.45 1.12 -1.39
CA GLY A 130 4.53 -0.24 -1.90
C GLY A 130 3.25 -1.07 -1.73
N PRO A 131 3.32 -2.36 -2.04
CA PRO A 131 2.14 -3.24 -2.10
C PRO A 131 1.33 -3.27 -0.81
N ASN A 132 2.00 -3.26 0.34
CA ASN A 132 1.38 -3.32 1.67
C ASN A 132 1.24 -1.95 2.34
N ARG A 133 1.64 -0.86 1.69
CA ARG A 133 1.67 0.52 2.23
C ARG A 133 2.55 0.67 3.49
N ASP A 134 3.59 -0.14 3.62
CA ASP A 134 4.49 -0.23 4.77
C ASP A 134 5.92 0.28 4.50
N ASN A 135 6.21 0.72 3.26
CA ASN A 135 7.54 1.13 2.79
C ASN A 135 8.57 -0.02 2.81
N VAL A 136 8.12 -1.25 2.70
CA VAL A 136 8.98 -2.43 2.63
C VAL A 136 8.89 -3.05 1.24
N SER A 137 10.03 -3.14 0.56
CA SER A 137 10.16 -3.84 -0.71
C SER A 137 10.47 -5.31 -0.49
N MET A 138 9.82 -6.17 -1.27
CA MET A 138 10.05 -7.62 -1.26
C MET A 138 11.27 -8.04 -2.10
N GLU A 139 11.99 -7.09 -2.68
CA GLU A 139 13.18 -7.31 -3.50
C GLU A 139 14.29 -8.01 -2.73
N LYS A 140 15.03 -8.87 -3.43
CA LYS A 140 16.19 -9.61 -2.92
C LYS A 140 17.34 -9.55 -3.90
N GLY A 141 18.57 -9.83 -3.41
CA GLY A 141 19.78 -9.77 -4.23
C GLY A 141 20.19 -8.34 -4.60
N LEU A 142 19.93 -7.41 -3.69
CA LEU A 142 20.30 -6.01 -3.83
C LEU A 142 21.70 -5.76 -3.26
N LEU A 143 22.34 -4.67 -3.70
CA LEU A 143 23.64 -4.24 -3.17
C LEU A 143 23.51 -3.97 -1.67
N ASP A 144 24.31 -4.64 -0.87
CA ASP A 144 24.45 -4.46 0.58
C ASP A 144 25.47 -3.39 0.94
N LYS A 145 26.25 -2.95 -0.03
CA LYS A 145 27.21 -1.84 0.08
C LYS A 145 27.25 -1.04 -1.21
N TRP A 146 27.29 0.27 -1.10
CA TRP A 146 27.44 1.12 -2.28
C TRP A 146 28.91 1.51 -2.52
N PRO A 147 29.34 1.68 -3.79
CA PRO A 147 30.59 2.36 -4.11
C PRO A 147 30.61 3.80 -3.57
N ALA A 148 31.79 4.37 -3.41
CA ALA A 148 31.94 5.74 -2.93
C ALA A 148 31.23 6.79 -3.81
N ALA A 149 31.06 6.51 -5.11
CA ALA A 149 30.32 7.35 -6.04
C ALA A 149 28.79 7.10 -6.04
N GLY A 150 28.30 6.24 -5.13
CA GLY A 150 26.92 5.77 -5.15
C GLY A 150 26.66 4.64 -6.17
N PRO A 151 25.42 4.13 -6.23
CA PRO A 151 25.02 3.11 -7.19
C PRO A 151 25.01 3.68 -8.61
N LYS A 152 25.15 2.80 -9.61
CA LYS A 152 25.23 3.17 -11.02
C LYS A 152 23.92 3.82 -11.50
N PRO A 153 23.95 5.02 -12.11
CA PRO A 153 22.76 5.59 -12.74
C PRO A 153 22.22 4.68 -13.85
N ALA A 154 20.93 4.39 -13.84
CA ALA A 154 20.23 3.65 -14.89
C ALA A 154 19.66 4.61 -15.94
N TRP A 155 18.87 5.58 -15.50
CA TRP A 155 18.32 6.64 -16.35
C TRP A 155 17.84 7.83 -15.50
N LYS A 156 17.59 8.94 -16.18
CA LYS A 156 17.04 10.17 -15.62
C LYS A 156 15.93 10.69 -16.54
N GLN A 157 14.82 11.13 -15.95
CA GLN A 157 13.76 11.85 -16.65
C GLN A 157 13.59 13.24 -16.02
N THR A 158 13.46 14.25 -16.88
CA THR A 158 13.14 15.64 -16.52
C THR A 158 11.87 16.07 -17.22
N GLY A 159 11.34 17.25 -16.91
CA GLY A 159 10.10 17.75 -17.50
C GLY A 159 8.84 17.19 -16.84
N LEU A 160 8.97 16.64 -15.61
CA LEU A 160 7.84 16.13 -14.85
C LEU A 160 7.10 17.25 -14.09
N GLY A 161 7.67 18.44 -14.05
CA GLY A 161 7.13 19.59 -13.32
C GLY A 161 7.25 19.48 -11.82
N MET A 162 6.73 20.49 -11.12
CA MET A 162 6.78 20.58 -9.65
C MET A 162 5.90 19.54 -8.99
N GLY A 163 6.22 19.19 -7.73
CA GLY A 163 5.41 18.31 -6.89
C GLY A 163 6.24 17.38 -6.01
N TYR A 164 5.56 16.77 -5.06
CA TYR A 164 6.13 15.86 -4.06
C TYR A 164 5.64 14.43 -4.20
N SER A 165 4.90 14.13 -5.27
CA SER A 165 4.45 12.76 -5.59
C SER A 165 5.64 11.82 -5.72
N SER A 166 5.60 10.67 -5.07
CA SER A 166 6.51 9.57 -5.33
C SER A 166 6.07 8.83 -6.61
N VAL A 167 6.62 7.66 -6.85
CA VAL A 167 6.28 6.84 -8.03
C VAL A 167 5.48 5.61 -7.64
N ALA A 168 4.55 5.22 -8.52
CA ALA A 168 3.95 3.90 -8.56
C ALA A 168 4.49 3.13 -9.77
N ILE A 169 4.78 1.84 -9.60
CA ILE A 169 5.42 1.02 -10.62
C ILE A 169 4.65 -0.28 -10.77
N SER A 170 4.18 -0.54 -11.99
CA SER A 170 3.52 -1.80 -12.34
C SER A 170 3.58 -2.00 -13.85
N ASP A 171 3.67 -3.24 -14.27
CA ASP A 171 3.54 -3.64 -15.67
C ASP A 171 4.51 -2.90 -16.61
N GLY A 172 5.75 -2.67 -16.14
CA GLY A 172 6.79 -1.98 -16.91
C GLY A 172 6.58 -0.47 -17.05
N ARG A 173 5.69 0.13 -16.26
CA ARG A 173 5.40 1.57 -16.23
C ARG A 173 5.77 2.16 -14.88
N VAL A 174 6.33 3.36 -14.91
CA VAL A 174 6.52 4.23 -13.74
C VAL A 174 5.55 5.38 -13.88
N ILE A 175 4.66 5.54 -12.92
CA ILE A 175 3.61 6.57 -12.94
C ILE A 175 3.79 7.50 -11.74
N THR A 176 3.75 8.81 -11.99
CA THR A 176 3.86 9.85 -10.97
C THR A 176 2.99 11.06 -11.34
N MET A 177 2.84 11.99 -10.41
CA MET A 177 2.21 13.27 -10.68
C MET A 177 3.24 14.40 -10.72
N GLY A 178 2.89 15.46 -11.44
CA GLY A 178 3.66 16.68 -11.50
C GLY A 178 2.82 17.82 -12.05
N THR A 179 3.45 18.84 -12.65
CA THR A 179 2.75 20.01 -13.20
C THR A 179 3.15 20.29 -14.63
N THR A 180 2.18 20.81 -15.43
CA THR A 180 2.46 21.35 -16.75
C THR A 180 1.66 22.66 -16.88
N GLY A 181 2.36 23.77 -16.98
CA GLY A 181 1.72 25.09 -16.97
C GLY A 181 0.93 25.32 -15.67
N SER A 182 -0.37 25.53 -15.78
CA SER A 182 -1.27 25.76 -14.66
C SER A 182 -2.00 24.51 -14.16
N ASP A 183 -1.66 23.32 -14.67
CA ASP A 183 -2.38 22.10 -14.38
C ASP A 183 -1.49 21.06 -13.67
N GLU A 184 -2.08 20.31 -12.73
CA GLU A 184 -1.55 19.06 -12.20
C GLU A 184 -1.79 17.97 -13.23
N VAL A 185 -0.76 17.17 -13.49
CA VAL A 185 -0.78 16.11 -14.49
C VAL A 185 -0.29 14.79 -13.92
N LEU A 186 -0.90 13.71 -14.36
CA LEU A 186 -0.44 12.35 -14.20
C LEU A 186 0.45 12.02 -15.38
N ALA A 187 1.65 11.47 -15.16
CA ALA A 187 2.61 11.13 -16.20
C ALA A 187 3.09 9.69 -16.04
N ALA A 188 3.07 8.93 -17.14
CA ALA A 188 3.61 7.59 -17.19
C ALA A 188 4.87 7.53 -18.05
N MET A 189 5.83 6.73 -17.59
CA MET A 189 7.11 6.48 -18.23
C MET A 189 7.36 4.98 -18.37
N ASN A 190 8.15 4.61 -19.35
CA ASN A 190 8.66 3.26 -19.50
C ASN A 190 9.68 2.98 -18.38
N ALA A 191 9.51 1.91 -17.59
CA ALA A 191 10.35 1.59 -16.43
C ALA A 191 11.81 1.24 -16.81
N VAL A 192 12.06 0.81 -18.05
CA VAL A 192 13.40 0.44 -18.53
C VAL A 192 14.17 1.66 -19.06
N THR A 193 13.48 2.52 -19.84
CA THR A 193 14.12 3.60 -20.58
C THR A 193 13.92 4.99 -20.02
N GLY A 194 12.97 5.15 -19.08
CA GLY A 194 12.54 6.43 -18.53
C GLY A 194 11.74 7.31 -19.51
N LYS A 195 11.55 6.90 -20.77
CA LYS A 195 10.83 7.70 -21.77
C LYS A 195 9.35 7.85 -21.39
N GLN A 196 8.84 9.06 -21.48
CA GLN A 196 7.42 9.34 -21.28
C GLN A 196 6.56 8.58 -22.30
N LEU A 197 5.52 7.94 -21.82
CA LEU A 197 4.54 7.19 -22.60
C LEU A 197 3.27 8.00 -22.86
N TRP A 198 2.73 8.62 -21.81
CA TRP A 198 1.53 9.44 -21.88
C TRP A 198 1.45 10.40 -20.69
N GLY A 199 0.56 11.37 -20.78
CA GLY A 199 0.16 12.28 -19.71
C GLY A 199 -1.33 12.50 -19.70
N ALA A 200 -1.92 12.76 -18.51
CA ALA A 200 -3.33 13.09 -18.33
C ALA A 200 -3.50 14.24 -17.34
N ARG A 201 -4.40 15.17 -17.65
CA ARG A 201 -4.72 16.30 -16.76
C ARG A 201 -5.51 15.80 -15.56
N VAL A 202 -5.11 16.23 -14.35
CA VAL A 202 -5.79 15.90 -13.08
C VAL A 202 -6.64 17.08 -12.60
N GLY A 203 -6.07 18.27 -12.50
CA GLY A 203 -6.75 19.44 -11.97
C GLY A 203 -5.91 20.70 -12.13
N ARG A 204 -6.28 21.76 -11.43
CA ARG A 204 -5.47 22.98 -11.35
C ARG A 204 -4.33 22.82 -10.35
N VAL A 205 -3.19 23.42 -10.65
CA VAL A 205 -2.04 23.48 -9.73
C VAL A 205 -2.46 24.23 -8.46
N ARG A 206 -2.23 23.57 -7.32
CA ARG A 206 -2.19 24.27 -6.04
C ARG A 206 -0.84 24.95 -5.89
N LYS A 207 -0.90 26.25 -5.59
CA LYS A 207 0.27 27.07 -5.29
C LYS A 207 0.36 27.33 -3.81
N ASP A 208 1.52 27.13 -3.23
CA ASP A 208 1.83 27.51 -1.85
C ASP A 208 3.33 27.82 -1.70
N GLY A 209 3.71 28.51 -0.60
CA GLY A 209 5.08 28.97 -0.39
C GLY A 209 6.12 27.86 -0.15
N THR A 210 5.68 26.63 0.17
CA THR A 210 6.59 25.50 0.44
C THR A 210 6.90 24.69 -0.81
N GLY A 211 6.10 24.83 -1.85
CA GLY A 211 6.26 24.17 -3.15
C GLY A 211 4.93 23.83 -3.80
N ASP A 212 4.83 24.10 -5.08
CA ASP A 212 3.61 23.95 -5.87
C ASP A 212 3.35 22.48 -6.25
N GLY A 213 2.12 22.19 -6.62
CA GLY A 213 1.72 20.96 -7.29
C GLY A 213 1.34 19.80 -6.37
N PRO A 214 1.15 18.60 -6.96
CA PRO A 214 0.58 17.44 -6.31
C PRO A 214 1.53 16.79 -5.30
N ARG A 215 0.94 16.15 -4.28
CA ARG A 215 1.68 15.47 -3.22
C ARG A 215 1.36 13.98 -3.12
N GLY A 216 0.12 13.58 -3.44
CA GLY A 216 -0.29 12.19 -3.45
C GLY A 216 0.48 11.36 -4.47
N THR A 217 0.72 10.10 -4.16
CA THR A 217 1.29 9.11 -5.08
C THR A 217 0.15 8.37 -5.78
N PRO A 218 0.20 8.14 -7.10
CA PRO A 218 -0.80 7.35 -7.80
C PRO A 218 -0.92 5.92 -7.27
N THR A 219 -2.10 5.34 -7.39
CA THR A 219 -2.36 3.92 -7.11
C THR A 219 -2.74 3.21 -8.41
N ILE A 220 -1.97 2.21 -8.81
CA ILE A 220 -2.23 1.37 -9.98
C ILE A 220 -2.96 0.11 -9.49
N ASP A 221 -4.09 -0.19 -10.11
CA ASP A 221 -4.87 -1.38 -9.84
C ASP A 221 -5.41 -1.93 -11.15
N GLU A 222 -4.96 -3.12 -11.50
CA GLU A 222 -5.28 -3.76 -12.77
C GLU A 222 -4.94 -2.87 -13.99
N ASP A 223 -5.94 -2.59 -14.83
CA ASP A 223 -5.79 -1.77 -16.03
C ASP A 223 -5.99 -0.26 -15.79
N ARG A 224 -6.05 0.16 -14.50
CA ARG A 224 -6.38 1.54 -14.10
C ARG A 224 -5.34 2.14 -13.19
N VAL A 225 -5.33 3.45 -13.19
CA VAL A 225 -4.57 4.27 -12.24
C VAL A 225 -5.49 5.31 -11.63
N TYR A 226 -5.36 5.49 -10.33
CA TYR A 226 -6.14 6.42 -9.52
C TYR A 226 -5.20 7.44 -8.90
N THR A 227 -5.60 8.69 -8.90
CA THR A 227 -4.75 9.74 -8.31
C THR A 227 -5.61 10.88 -7.75
N LEU A 228 -5.10 11.51 -6.69
CA LEU A 228 -5.76 12.61 -5.99
C LEU A 228 -4.86 13.84 -6.04
N GLY A 229 -5.34 14.90 -6.68
CA GLY A 229 -4.67 16.18 -6.78
C GLY A 229 -4.78 17.01 -5.50
N ALA A 230 -3.91 18.00 -5.36
CA ALA A 230 -3.81 18.81 -4.14
C ALA A 230 -5.04 19.69 -3.86
N ASN A 231 -5.92 19.88 -4.85
CA ASN A 231 -7.20 20.59 -4.68
C ASN A 231 -8.41 19.64 -4.54
N GLY A 232 -8.18 18.35 -4.34
CA GLY A 232 -9.24 17.35 -4.16
C GLY A 232 -9.78 16.75 -5.45
N ASP A 233 -9.13 17.01 -6.58
CA ASP A 233 -9.48 16.41 -7.87
C ASP A 233 -9.04 14.95 -7.92
N LEU A 234 -9.99 14.02 -7.87
CA LEU A 234 -9.80 12.59 -7.93
C LEU A 234 -10.04 12.10 -9.35
N LEU A 235 -9.04 11.43 -9.92
CA LEU A 235 -9.04 10.92 -11.29
C LEU A 235 -8.86 9.40 -11.30
N CYS A 236 -9.64 8.72 -12.15
CA CYS A 236 -9.39 7.36 -12.63
C CYS A 236 -9.08 7.40 -14.12
N ALA A 237 -7.96 6.84 -14.54
CA ALA A 237 -7.56 6.73 -15.93
C ALA A 237 -7.12 5.30 -16.27
N LYS A 238 -7.06 4.97 -17.57
CA LYS A 238 -6.45 3.73 -18.06
C LYS A 238 -4.94 3.80 -17.90
N ALA A 239 -4.34 2.79 -17.27
CA ALA A 239 -2.91 2.76 -16.97
C ALA A 239 -2.02 2.62 -18.22
N ASP A 240 -2.54 2.10 -19.32
CA ASP A 240 -1.80 1.91 -20.58
C ASP A 240 -1.69 3.18 -21.42
N LYS A 241 -2.70 4.06 -21.41
CA LYS A 241 -2.80 5.22 -22.32
C LYS A 241 -3.17 6.53 -21.65
N GLY A 242 -3.49 6.53 -20.35
CA GLY A 242 -3.90 7.74 -19.62
C GLY A 242 -5.32 8.26 -19.96
N ASN A 243 -6.12 7.48 -20.70
CA ASN A 243 -7.49 7.87 -21.02
C ASN A 243 -8.33 7.98 -19.75
N VAL A 244 -8.90 9.15 -19.51
CA VAL A 244 -9.75 9.40 -18.33
C VAL A 244 -11.02 8.54 -18.41
N VAL A 245 -11.29 7.79 -17.34
CA VAL A 245 -12.47 6.94 -17.20
C VAL A 245 -13.56 7.70 -16.44
N TRP A 246 -13.19 8.28 -15.32
CA TRP A 246 -14.04 9.18 -14.54
C TRP A 246 -13.19 10.14 -13.71
N GLN A 247 -13.79 11.25 -13.33
CA GLN A 247 -13.16 12.31 -12.52
C GLN A 247 -14.21 12.99 -11.66
N LYS A 248 -13.83 13.44 -10.46
CA LYS A 248 -14.65 14.21 -9.54
C LYS A 248 -13.80 15.04 -8.58
N ASN A 249 -14.38 16.01 -7.90
CA ASN A 249 -13.73 16.68 -6.79
C ASN A 249 -14.34 16.21 -5.47
N ILE A 250 -13.53 15.57 -4.63
CA ILE A 250 -14.01 14.97 -3.36
C ILE A 250 -14.33 16.02 -2.29
N LEU A 251 -13.66 17.18 -2.32
CA LEU A 251 -13.94 18.25 -1.37
C LEU A 251 -15.32 18.88 -1.66
N GLU A 252 -15.62 19.16 -2.92
CA GLU A 252 -16.93 19.68 -3.34
C GLU A 252 -18.05 18.68 -3.06
N GLU A 253 -17.85 17.41 -3.42
CA GLU A 253 -18.89 16.37 -3.29
C GLU A 253 -19.21 16.06 -1.83
N PHE A 254 -18.22 15.99 -0.95
CA PHE A 254 -18.42 15.59 0.45
C PHE A 254 -18.39 16.76 1.44
N GLY A 255 -18.28 18.01 0.95
CA GLY A 255 -18.30 19.22 1.79
C GLY A 255 -17.06 19.38 2.64
N GLY A 256 -15.92 18.87 2.16
CA GLY A 256 -14.61 19.07 2.74
C GLY A 256 -14.05 20.46 2.40
N GLY A 257 -13.17 20.95 3.25
CA GLY A 257 -12.35 22.14 2.98
C GLY A 257 -10.93 21.73 2.63
N ASN A 258 -10.29 22.45 1.70
CA ASN A 258 -8.87 22.22 1.44
C ASN A 258 -8.04 22.64 2.67
N ILE A 259 -6.96 21.91 2.90
CA ILE A 259 -6.07 22.11 4.04
C ILE A 259 -4.86 22.97 3.65
N THR A 260 -4.12 23.48 4.63
CA THR A 260 -3.09 24.52 4.45
C THR A 260 -2.14 24.24 3.28
N TRP A 261 -1.59 23.03 3.19
CA TRP A 261 -0.64 22.64 2.13
C TRP A 261 -1.24 21.74 1.05
N GLY A 262 -2.58 21.68 0.99
CA GLY A 262 -3.34 20.89 0.00
C GLY A 262 -3.46 19.40 0.38
N ILE A 263 -4.43 18.76 -0.25
CA ILE A 263 -4.62 17.30 -0.08
C ILE A 263 -3.36 16.56 -0.51
N SER A 264 -2.88 15.68 0.35
CA SER A 264 -1.62 14.94 0.16
C SER A 264 -1.80 13.43 0.21
N GLU A 265 -3.01 12.99 0.50
CA GLU A 265 -3.37 11.59 0.57
C GLU A 265 -3.13 10.87 -0.75
N SER A 266 -2.61 9.65 -0.66
CA SER A 266 -2.58 8.66 -1.74
C SER A 266 -3.75 7.70 -1.52
N VAL A 267 -4.67 7.65 -2.46
CA VAL A 267 -5.89 6.85 -2.34
C VAL A 267 -5.58 5.35 -2.18
N LEU A 268 -6.44 4.64 -1.47
CA LEU A 268 -6.30 3.21 -1.22
C LEU A 268 -7.34 2.44 -2.05
N ILE A 269 -6.92 1.37 -2.72
CA ILE A 269 -7.84 0.42 -3.35
C ILE A 269 -7.94 -0.83 -2.49
N ASP A 270 -9.18 -1.27 -2.24
CA ASP A 270 -9.51 -2.45 -1.48
C ASP A 270 -10.69 -3.18 -2.11
N GLY A 271 -10.41 -4.25 -2.85
CA GLY A 271 -11.39 -4.94 -3.68
C GLY A 271 -12.01 -4.00 -4.71
N ASP A 272 -13.32 -3.81 -4.67
CA ASP A 272 -14.06 -2.93 -5.57
C ASP A 272 -14.12 -1.47 -5.06
N ASN A 273 -13.55 -1.18 -3.90
CA ASN A 273 -13.62 0.12 -3.26
C ASN A 273 -12.33 0.94 -3.44
N LEU A 274 -12.51 2.23 -3.73
CA LEU A 274 -11.51 3.28 -3.58
C LEU A 274 -11.82 4.06 -2.31
N ILE A 275 -10.85 4.15 -1.41
CA ILE A 275 -10.98 4.84 -0.12
C ILE A 275 -10.22 6.15 -0.18
N CYS A 276 -10.87 7.23 0.25
CA CYS A 276 -10.24 8.54 0.42
C CYS A 276 -10.88 9.32 1.58
N THR A 277 -10.21 10.40 2.01
CA THR A 277 -10.52 11.15 3.23
C THR A 277 -10.78 12.64 2.91
N PRO A 278 -11.96 13.00 2.38
CA PRO A 278 -12.29 14.39 2.08
C PRO A 278 -12.40 15.30 3.32
N GLY A 279 -12.64 14.74 4.52
CA GLY A 279 -12.72 15.51 5.74
C GLY A 279 -13.92 16.45 5.82
N GLY A 280 -15.04 16.07 5.23
CA GLY A 280 -16.24 16.89 5.12
C GLY A 280 -17.41 16.46 5.99
N LYS A 281 -18.40 17.34 6.13
CA LYS A 281 -19.63 17.05 6.87
C LYS A 281 -20.50 15.96 6.24
N ARG A 282 -20.38 15.74 4.92
CA ARG A 282 -21.08 14.69 4.19
C ARG A 282 -20.26 13.39 4.05
N GLY A 283 -19.06 13.35 4.63
CA GLY A 283 -18.18 12.19 4.67
C GLY A 283 -16.76 12.59 5.06
N THR A 284 -16.34 12.17 6.25
CA THR A 284 -14.94 12.37 6.69
C THR A 284 -14.02 11.43 5.94
N MET A 285 -14.36 10.15 5.89
CA MET A 285 -13.76 9.13 5.02
C MET A 285 -14.87 8.55 4.14
N VAL A 286 -14.55 8.19 2.90
CA VAL A 286 -15.54 7.68 1.95
C VAL A 286 -14.98 6.47 1.20
N ALA A 287 -15.88 5.54 0.84
CA ALA A 287 -15.62 4.51 -0.15
C ALA A 287 -16.39 4.83 -1.43
N LEU A 288 -15.69 4.78 -2.54
CA LEU A 288 -16.24 4.91 -3.88
C LEU A 288 -16.06 3.58 -4.63
N ASN A 289 -17.01 3.21 -5.45
CA ASN A 289 -16.78 2.12 -6.40
C ASN A 289 -15.65 2.50 -7.36
N LYS A 290 -14.56 1.75 -7.37
CA LYS A 290 -13.35 2.07 -8.13
C LYS A 290 -13.59 2.19 -9.63
N LEU A 291 -14.55 1.44 -10.18
CA LEU A 291 -14.83 1.42 -11.61
C LEU A 291 -15.67 2.61 -12.09
N THR A 292 -16.54 3.14 -11.24
CA THR A 292 -17.54 4.14 -11.62
C THR A 292 -17.42 5.48 -10.89
N GLY A 293 -16.64 5.54 -9.81
CA GLY A 293 -16.53 6.68 -8.91
C GLY A 293 -17.80 6.96 -8.09
N LYS A 294 -18.83 6.08 -8.13
CA LYS A 294 -20.05 6.24 -7.32
C LYS A 294 -19.79 5.96 -5.85
N THR A 295 -20.39 6.72 -4.96
CA THR A 295 -20.29 6.53 -3.51
C THR A 295 -20.90 5.21 -3.09
N VAL A 296 -20.13 4.40 -2.36
CA VAL A 296 -20.57 3.16 -1.71
C VAL A 296 -21.05 3.48 -0.30
N TRP A 297 -20.22 4.19 0.47
CA TRP A 297 -20.57 4.71 1.78
C TRP A 297 -19.75 5.98 2.10
N ALA A 298 -20.26 6.77 3.03
CA ALA A 298 -19.61 7.95 3.56
C ALA A 298 -19.66 7.91 5.09
N SER A 299 -18.49 7.97 5.74
CA SER A 299 -18.35 7.84 7.19
C SER A 299 -18.70 9.13 7.92
N PRO A 300 -19.65 9.11 8.86
CA PRO A 300 -20.06 10.28 9.66
C PRO A 300 -19.20 10.38 10.94
N VAL A 301 -17.90 10.61 10.82
CA VAL A 301 -17.02 10.77 11.99
C VAL A 301 -17.45 11.99 12.79
N GLU A 302 -17.61 11.81 14.12
CA GLU A 302 -18.05 12.87 15.03
C GLU A 302 -17.16 14.12 14.94
N GLY A 303 -17.78 15.28 14.86
CA GLY A 303 -17.13 16.56 14.68
C GLY A 303 -16.71 16.86 13.25
N ALA A 304 -16.97 15.95 12.30
CA ALA A 304 -16.60 16.08 10.88
C ALA A 304 -15.20 16.69 10.69
N PRO A 305 -14.14 16.05 11.22
CA PRO A 305 -12.79 16.60 11.18
C PRO A 305 -12.32 16.77 9.73
N GLN A 306 -11.53 17.81 9.49
CA GLN A 306 -10.88 18.02 8.20
C GLN A 306 -9.92 16.88 7.86
N ALA A 307 -9.58 16.73 6.58
CA ALA A 307 -8.51 15.85 6.14
C ALA A 307 -7.18 16.15 6.84
N ALA A 308 -6.30 15.18 6.87
CA ALA A 308 -4.88 15.36 7.18
C ALA A 308 -4.03 15.12 5.92
N TYR A 309 -2.72 14.97 6.10
CA TYR A 309 -1.77 14.73 5.00
C TYR A 309 -1.41 13.25 4.87
N SER A 310 -1.91 12.43 5.78
CA SER A 310 -1.68 10.98 5.88
C SER A 310 -2.51 10.21 4.86
N SER A 311 -2.10 8.99 4.59
CA SER A 311 -2.82 8.06 3.71
C SER A 311 -3.35 6.86 4.51
N PRO A 312 -4.55 6.34 4.21
CA PRO A 312 -5.14 5.23 4.94
C PRO A 312 -4.40 3.91 4.76
N ILE A 313 -4.44 3.07 5.78
CA ILE A 313 -4.02 1.67 5.74
C ILE A 313 -5.21 0.74 5.99
N ILE A 314 -5.05 -0.54 5.64
CA ILE A 314 -6.01 -1.60 5.94
C ILE A 314 -5.51 -2.36 7.16
N VAL A 315 -6.37 -2.55 8.17
CA VAL A 315 -6.17 -3.50 9.26
C VAL A 315 -7.25 -4.55 9.19
N LYS A 316 -6.85 -5.84 9.10
CA LYS A 316 -7.78 -6.96 8.86
C LYS A 316 -7.52 -8.18 9.76
N ASP A 317 -6.46 -8.13 10.57
CA ASP A 317 -5.97 -9.31 11.28
C ASP A 317 -6.71 -9.57 12.60
N VAL A 318 -7.48 -8.59 13.08
CA VAL A 318 -8.25 -8.68 14.32
C VAL A 318 -9.60 -7.99 14.16
N GLY A 319 -10.67 -8.66 14.65
CA GLY A 319 -12.02 -8.12 14.63
C GLY A 319 -12.53 -7.83 13.22
N GLU A 320 -13.23 -6.71 13.07
CA GLU A 320 -13.73 -6.27 11.78
C GLU A 320 -12.63 -5.56 10.97
N LYS A 321 -12.56 -5.85 9.68
CA LYS A 321 -11.69 -5.12 8.75
C LYS A 321 -11.97 -3.63 8.82
N GLN A 322 -10.93 -2.82 8.99
CA GLN A 322 -11.06 -1.38 9.13
C GLN A 322 -9.97 -0.62 8.38
N TYR A 323 -10.26 0.61 8.04
CA TYR A 323 -9.30 1.58 7.52
C TYR A 323 -8.87 2.51 8.63
N VAL A 324 -7.54 2.71 8.75
CA VAL A 324 -6.96 3.57 9.78
C VAL A 324 -6.17 4.68 9.11
N THR A 325 -6.42 5.93 9.51
CA THR A 325 -5.67 7.11 9.03
C THR A 325 -5.73 8.24 10.04
N TYR A 326 -4.90 9.25 9.81
CA TYR A 326 -5.06 10.55 10.47
C TYR A 326 -6.14 11.41 9.79
N VAL A 327 -6.86 12.14 10.61
CA VAL A 327 -7.60 13.36 10.28
C VAL A 327 -7.01 14.52 11.07
N HIS A 328 -7.51 15.75 10.91
CA HIS A 328 -6.88 16.97 11.42
C HIS A 328 -6.30 16.84 12.83
N THR A 329 -7.04 16.39 13.84
CA THR A 329 -6.56 16.33 15.23
C THR A 329 -6.68 14.94 15.84
N SER A 330 -6.82 13.91 15.01
CA SER A 330 -7.09 12.55 15.51
C SER A 330 -6.59 11.49 14.53
N VAL A 331 -6.38 10.30 15.06
CA VAL A 331 -6.36 9.04 14.31
C VAL A 331 -7.74 8.44 14.39
N ILE A 332 -8.25 7.90 13.30
CA ILE A 332 -9.56 7.25 13.23
C ILE A 332 -9.44 5.84 12.70
N GLY A 333 -10.28 4.94 13.21
CA GLY A 333 -10.56 3.63 12.65
C GLY A 333 -12.00 3.60 12.12
N VAL A 334 -12.17 3.19 10.86
CA VAL A 334 -13.47 3.15 10.18
C VAL A 334 -13.70 1.76 9.62
N ARG A 335 -14.86 1.16 9.91
CA ARG A 335 -15.23 -0.17 9.43
C ARG A 335 -15.29 -0.21 7.91
N ALA A 336 -14.62 -1.19 7.31
CA ALA A 336 -14.48 -1.25 5.86
C ALA A 336 -15.79 -1.58 5.13
N SER A 337 -16.69 -2.34 5.77
CA SER A 337 -17.92 -2.83 5.13
C SER A 337 -18.98 -1.74 4.91
N ASP A 338 -19.09 -0.75 5.81
CA ASP A 338 -20.19 0.22 5.81
C ASP A 338 -19.78 1.65 6.19
N GLY A 339 -18.52 1.88 6.51
CA GLY A 339 -18.03 3.20 6.90
C GLY A 339 -18.37 3.61 8.33
N LYS A 340 -18.84 2.70 9.20
CA LYS A 340 -19.11 3.03 10.61
C LYS A 340 -17.80 3.42 11.31
N PRO A 341 -17.73 4.62 11.96
CA PRO A 341 -16.61 4.94 12.83
C PRO A 341 -16.53 3.93 13.98
N LEU A 342 -15.34 3.36 14.19
CA LEU A 342 -15.10 2.42 15.27
C LEU A 342 -14.42 3.12 16.45
N TRP A 343 -13.41 3.93 16.19
CA TRP A 343 -12.69 4.65 17.23
C TRP A 343 -12.07 5.95 16.68
N LYS A 344 -11.75 6.85 17.61
CA LYS A 344 -11.09 8.13 17.37
C LYS A 344 -10.19 8.46 18.55
N GLN A 345 -8.90 8.67 18.31
CA GLN A 345 -7.87 8.92 19.31
C GLN A 345 -6.99 10.10 18.91
N ASN A 346 -6.48 10.85 19.89
CA ASN A 346 -5.67 12.05 19.63
C ASN A 346 -4.23 11.98 20.19
N ALA A 347 -3.84 10.87 20.80
CA ALA A 347 -2.58 10.74 21.56
C ALA A 347 -1.31 11.04 20.75
N SER A 348 -1.35 10.92 19.42
CA SER A 348 -0.23 11.22 18.51
C SER A 348 -0.60 12.21 17.41
N ALA A 349 -1.72 12.92 17.52
CA ALA A 349 -2.17 13.86 16.51
C ALA A 349 -1.95 15.32 16.97
N ASN A 350 -1.61 16.19 16.02
CA ASN A 350 -1.45 17.62 16.26
C ASN A 350 -2.41 18.46 15.40
N GLY A 351 -2.54 19.74 15.73
CA GLY A 351 -3.40 20.67 15.01
C GLY A 351 -2.74 21.36 13.80
N THR A 352 -1.51 21.00 13.44
CA THR A 352 -0.78 21.63 12.33
C THR A 352 -0.76 20.72 11.10
N ALA A 353 -0.11 19.55 11.20
CA ALA A 353 -0.03 18.58 10.11
C ALA A 353 0.28 17.18 10.63
N ASN A 354 -0.54 16.22 10.28
CA ASN A 354 -0.33 14.79 10.53
C ASN A 354 -0.03 14.12 9.18
N CYS A 355 1.26 13.88 8.90
CA CYS A 355 1.72 13.46 7.57
C CYS A 355 2.00 11.97 7.48
N SER A 356 2.49 11.36 8.56
CA SER A 356 2.93 9.97 8.55
C SER A 356 1.78 9.01 8.39
N THR A 357 1.93 8.05 7.50
CA THR A 357 1.00 6.92 7.38
C THR A 357 1.16 6.00 8.57
N PRO A 358 0.07 5.56 9.23
CA PRO A 358 0.13 4.58 10.31
C PRO A 358 0.84 3.29 9.90
N LEU A 359 1.43 2.58 10.86
CA LEU A 359 1.96 1.22 10.70
C LEU A 359 1.09 0.24 11.47
N HIS A 360 1.00 -1.00 11.03
CA HIS A 360 0.29 -2.03 11.79
C HIS A 360 1.02 -3.37 11.76
N THR A 361 0.79 -4.18 12.79
CA THR A 361 1.18 -5.59 12.86
C THR A 361 0.22 -6.32 13.81
N GLY A 362 -0.41 -7.38 13.32
CA GLY A 362 -1.47 -8.06 14.07
C GLY A 362 -2.55 -7.07 14.50
N ASN A 363 -2.84 -7.02 15.80
CA ASN A 363 -3.82 -6.10 16.39
C ASN A 363 -3.25 -4.74 16.83
N LYS A 364 -2.00 -4.41 16.48
CA LYS A 364 -1.36 -3.18 16.94
C LYS A 364 -1.24 -2.16 15.81
N VAL A 365 -1.58 -0.92 16.11
CA VAL A 365 -1.44 0.23 15.22
C VAL A 365 -0.50 1.24 15.86
N PHE A 366 0.64 1.50 15.20
CA PHE A 366 1.59 2.52 15.61
C PHE A 366 1.43 3.77 14.74
N THR A 367 1.42 4.91 15.39
CA THR A 367 1.22 6.22 14.77
C THR A 367 2.24 7.22 15.31
N ALA A 368 2.68 8.16 14.48
CA ALA A 368 3.57 9.23 14.91
C ALA A 368 3.31 10.50 14.11
N SER A 369 3.58 11.65 14.71
CA SER A 369 3.37 12.94 14.09
C SER A 369 4.47 13.92 14.50
N GLY A 370 4.75 14.88 13.62
CA GLY A 370 5.75 15.93 13.81
C GLY A 370 5.32 17.03 14.79
N TYR A 371 5.99 18.17 14.71
CA TYR A 371 5.69 19.38 15.50
C TYR A 371 5.75 19.14 17.02
N GLY A 372 6.72 18.31 17.47
CA GLY A 372 6.93 18.00 18.87
C GLY A 372 5.84 17.11 19.50
N THR A 373 4.96 16.51 18.71
CA THR A 373 3.84 15.69 19.19
C THR A 373 4.32 14.34 19.70
N GLY A 374 4.99 13.53 18.87
CA GLY A 374 5.47 12.19 19.24
C GLY A 374 4.67 11.06 18.62
N CYS A 375 4.67 9.92 19.31
CA CYS A 375 4.07 8.68 18.81
C CYS A 375 3.13 8.02 19.83
N ALA A 376 2.30 7.11 19.33
CA ALA A 376 1.42 6.28 20.13
C ALA A 376 1.28 4.88 19.54
N LEU A 377 1.09 3.89 20.41
CA LEU A 377 0.68 2.55 20.05
C LEU A 377 -0.74 2.33 20.54
N PHE A 378 -1.60 1.85 19.65
CA PHE A 378 -2.95 1.42 19.94
C PHE A 378 -3.04 -0.09 19.77
N GLU A 379 -3.85 -0.73 20.61
CA GLU A 379 -4.23 -2.14 20.48
C GLU A 379 -5.69 -2.21 20.08
N LEU A 380 -6.00 -2.98 19.03
CA LEU A 380 -7.35 -3.16 18.52
C LEU A 380 -7.98 -4.38 19.19
N GLY A 381 -9.15 -4.18 19.78
CA GLY A 381 -10.00 -5.24 20.34
C GLY A 381 -10.73 -6.03 19.26
N SER A 382 -11.36 -7.13 19.66
CA SER A 382 -12.24 -7.95 18.78
C SER A 382 -13.48 -7.20 18.29
N ASP A 383 -13.87 -6.14 18.98
CA ASP A 383 -14.94 -5.20 18.61
C ASP A 383 -14.49 -4.12 17.61
N GLY A 384 -13.18 -4.10 17.29
CA GLY A 384 -12.55 -3.12 16.41
C GLY A 384 -12.15 -1.80 17.08
N GLU A 385 -12.44 -1.62 18.38
CA GLU A 385 -12.06 -0.43 19.13
C GLU A 385 -10.54 -0.34 19.32
N GLY A 386 -10.00 0.88 19.24
CA GLY A 386 -8.57 1.16 19.44
C GLY A 386 -8.27 1.70 20.83
N THR A 387 -7.60 0.90 21.67
CA THR A 387 -7.20 1.28 23.03
C THR A 387 -5.74 1.73 23.06
N LEU A 388 -5.46 2.86 23.71
CA LEU A 388 -4.11 3.39 23.86
C LEU A 388 -3.28 2.46 24.78
N VAL A 389 -2.14 1.97 24.26
CA VAL A 389 -1.17 1.18 25.03
C VAL A 389 -0.14 2.12 25.65
N TYR A 390 0.46 2.99 24.82
CA TYR A 390 1.36 4.06 25.28
C TYR A 390 1.36 5.23 24.29
N SER A 391 1.79 6.41 24.80
CA SER A 391 2.21 7.53 23.99
C SER A 391 3.47 8.18 24.60
N ASN A 392 4.38 8.62 23.75
CA ASN A 392 5.62 9.27 24.17
C ASN A 392 6.20 10.15 23.04
N LYS A 393 7.38 10.73 23.27
CA LYS A 393 8.07 11.60 22.31
C LYS A 393 9.31 10.94 21.67
N GLU A 394 9.38 9.61 21.68
CA GLU A 394 10.52 8.89 21.10
C GLU A 394 10.56 8.94 19.58
N MET A 395 9.41 9.19 18.91
CA MET A 395 9.32 9.32 17.45
C MET A 395 8.44 10.52 17.07
N VAL A 396 9.07 11.69 16.88
CA VAL A 396 8.43 12.89 16.34
C VAL A 396 8.60 12.87 14.82
N ASN A 397 7.83 12.04 14.12
CA ASN A 397 7.98 11.81 12.68
C ASN A 397 7.15 12.80 11.87
N HIS A 398 7.80 13.55 10.96
CA HIS A 398 7.16 14.57 10.14
C HIS A 398 6.72 14.01 8.78
N HIS A 399 7.55 14.16 7.72
CA HIS A 399 7.20 13.72 6.36
C HIS A 399 7.78 12.34 5.99
N GLY A 400 8.81 11.89 6.70
CA GLY A 400 9.69 10.81 6.25
C GLY A 400 9.10 9.41 6.29
N GLY A 401 7.93 9.25 6.90
CA GLY A 401 7.37 7.94 7.15
C GLY A 401 8.25 7.08 8.05
N MET A 402 7.82 5.85 8.26
CA MET A 402 8.50 4.89 9.13
C MET A 402 8.37 3.51 8.51
N VAL A 403 9.26 2.59 8.87
CA VAL A 403 9.14 1.15 8.54
C VAL A 403 9.11 0.33 9.82
N LEU A 404 8.34 -0.75 9.82
CA LEU A 404 8.24 -1.70 10.92
C LEU A 404 8.82 -3.05 10.46
N LEU A 405 9.89 -3.48 11.10
CA LEU A 405 10.60 -4.72 10.78
C LEU A 405 10.87 -5.48 12.09
N ASP A 406 10.44 -6.73 12.16
CA ASP A 406 10.72 -7.65 13.28
C ASP A 406 10.46 -7.07 14.68
N GLY A 407 9.39 -6.25 14.82
CA GLY A 407 9.02 -5.63 16.09
C GLY A 407 9.75 -4.32 16.41
N TYR A 408 10.53 -3.78 15.47
CA TYR A 408 11.21 -2.50 15.60
C TYR A 408 10.73 -1.49 14.57
N VAL A 409 10.52 -0.24 14.99
CA VAL A 409 10.15 0.87 14.13
C VAL A 409 11.39 1.72 13.84
N TYR A 410 11.68 1.91 12.55
CA TYR A 410 12.74 2.78 12.06
C TYR A 410 12.13 4.01 11.40
N GLY A 411 12.58 5.20 11.78
CA GLY A 411 12.07 6.45 11.24
C GLY A 411 12.87 7.65 11.71
N PHE A 412 12.59 8.81 11.12
CA PHE A 412 13.25 10.06 11.52
C PHE A 412 12.42 10.77 12.58
N ASP A 413 13.02 10.93 13.77
CA ASP A 413 12.60 11.83 14.83
C ASP A 413 13.21 13.22 14.53
N GLU A 414 12.46 14.05 13.82
CA GLU A 414 12.96 15.28 13.20
C GLU A 414 14.25 15.02 12.38
N GLN A 415 15.42 15.37 12.90
CA GLN A 415 16.72 15.22 12.22
C GLN A 415 17.50 13.95 12.61
N ILE A 416 16.93 13.12 13.45
CA ILE A 416 17.58 11.95 14.04
C ILE A 416 16.91 10.68 13.53
N LEU A 417 17.64 9.80 12.88
CA LEU A 417 17.18 8.45 12.60
C LEU A 417 17.17 7.66 13.92
N LYS A 418 16.04 7.04 14.21
CA LYS A 418 15.86 6.19 15.39
C LYS A 418 15.38 4.79 15.03
N CYS A 419 15.81 3.83 15.83
CA CYS A 419 15.19 2.52 15.97
C CYS A 419 14.52 2.47 17.33
N ILE A 420 13.23 2.20 17.38
CA ILE A 420 12.48 2.03 18.63
C ILE A 420 11.85 0.64 18.71
N ASP A 421 11.83 0.09 19.89
CA ASP A 421 11.14 -1.16 20.20
C ASP A 421 9.63 -0.90 20.21
N LEU A 422 8.87 -1.58 19.35
CA LEU A 422 7.44 -1.35 19.20
C LEU A 422 6.65 -1.66 20.48
N ALA A 423 7.03 -2.71 21.20
CA ALA A 423 6.28 -3.16 22.36
C ALA A 423 6.40 -2.18 23.55
N THR A 424 7.57 -1.55 23.70
CA THR A 424 7.87 -0.68 24.82
C THR A 424 7.86 0.81 24.49
N GLY A 425 7.91 1.16 23.21
CA GLY A 425 8.06 2.54 22.73
C GLY A 425 9.41 3.17 23.07
N LYS A 426 10.43 2.39 23.44
CA LYS A 426 11.75 2.90 23.84
C LYS A 426 12.74 2.85 22.70
N THR A 427 13.59 3.89 22.61
CA THR A 427 14.70 3.93 21.66
C THR A 427 15.74 2.84 21.97
N LYS A 428 16.09 2.07 20.94
CA LYS A 428 17.21 1.10 20.93
C LYS A 428 18.52 1.80 20.58
N TRP A 429 18.50 2.59 19.52
CA TRP A 429 19.61 3.42 19.08
C TRP A 429 19.10 4.64 18.30
N GLN A 430 19.98 5.63 18.17
CA GLN A 430 19.75 6.84 17.39
C GLN A 430 21.02 7.33 16.71
N ASN A 431 20.90 7.96 15.54
CA ASN A 431 22.01 8.52 14.79
C ASN A 431 21.55 9.70 13.92
N ARG A 432 22.42 10.70 13.70
CA ARG A 432 22.10 11.82 12.80
C ARG A 432 21.96 11.39 11.34
N SER A 433 22.68 10.35 10.93
CA SER A 433 22.61 9.75 9.61
C SER A 433 22.64 10.81 8.48
N VAL A 434 21.54 10.95 7.73
CA VAL A 434 21.38 11.93 6.64
C VAL A 434 20.70 13.23 7.11
N GLY A 435 20.47 13.41 8.40
CA GLY A 435 19.60 14.48 8.93
C GLY A 435 18.13 14.18 8.67
N LYS A 436 17.27 15.21 8.65
CA LYS A 436 15.84 15.02 8.39
C LYS A 436 15.62 14.37 7.03
N GLY A 437 14.84 13.30 6.98
CA GLY A 437 14.70 12.51 5.76
C GLY A 437 13.56 11.50 5.79
N SER A 438 13.56 10.63 4.79
CA SER A 438 12.60 9.54 4.61
C SER A 438 13.29 8.18 4.52
N VAL A 439 12.55 7.10 4.82
CA VAL A 439 13.06 5.73 4.90
C VAL A 439 12.19 4.76 4.11
N THR A 440 12.86 3.85 3.40
CA THR A 440 12.28 2.66 2.75
C THR A 440 13.18 1.48 3.05
N SER A 441 12.62 0.29 3.22
CA SER A 441 13.40 -0.93 3.47
C SER A 441 13.33 -1.90 2.31
N ALA A 442 14.46 -2.58 2.04
CA ALA A 442 14.55 -3.71 1.13
C ALA A 442 15.75 -4.58 1.50
N ASP A 443 15.63 -5.90 1.38
CA ASP A 443 16.72 -6.87 1.50
C ASP A 443 17.60 -6.70 2.76
N GLY A 444 16.96 -6.43 3.92
CA GLY A 444 17.66 -6.22 5.18
C GLY A 444 18.36 -4.87 5.32
N GLN A 445 18.13 -3.94 4.41
CA GLN A 445 18.71 -2.60 4.41
C GLN A 445 17.64 -1.52 4.56
N LEU A 446 18.03 -0.35 5.08
CA LEU A 446 17.27 0.90 5.08
C LEU A 446 17.87 1.85 4.03
N TYR A 447 17.04 2.29 3.11
CA TYR A 447 17.35 3.31 2.11
C TYR A 447 16.90 4.66 2.66
N LEU A 448 17.83 5.49 3.04
CA LEU A 448 17.62 6.76 3.72
C LEU A 448 17.79 7.90 2.74
N ARG A 449 16.83 8.81 2.66
CA ARG A 449 16.91 9.99 1.80
C ARG A 449 16.76 11.25 2.63
N SER A 450 17.77 12.11 2.63
CA SER A 450 17.70 13.44 3.24
C SER A 450 16.70 14.36 2.51
N GLU A 451 16.05 15.25 3.24
CA GLU A 451 15.29 16.34 2.61
C GLU A 451 16.19 17.31 1.82
N ASN A 452 17.48 17.41 2.17
CA ASN A 452 18.38 18.46 1.67
C ASN A 452 19.61 17.97 0.91
N GLY A 453 19.84 16.67 0.78
CA GLY A 453 21.06 16.23 0.10
C GLY A 453 21.31 14.74 0.09
N PRO A 454 22.06 14.19 1.05
CA PRO A 454 22.59 12.84 0.93
C PRO A 454 21.52 11.74 0.95
N ILE A 455 21.88 10.66 0.26
CA ILE A 455 21.19 9.37 0.34
C ILE A 455 22.15 8.38 0.99
N ALA A 456 21.68 7.57 1.94
CA ALA A 456 22.49 6.56 2.59
C ALA A 456 21.81 5.18 2.59
N LEU A 457 22.64 4.15 2.64
CA LEU A 457 22.25 2.76 2.88
C LEU A 457 22.78 2.36 4.25
N CYS A 458 21.93 1.80 5.09
CA CYS A 458 22.37 1.22 6.37
C CYS A 458 21.65 -0.10 6.66
N ALA A 459 22.27 -0.94 7.49
CA ALA A 459 21.65 -2.20 7.90
C ALA A 459 20.37 -1.95 8.71
N ALA A 460 19.33 -2.74 8.44
CA ALA A 460 18.07 -2.72 9.20
C ALA A 460 18.19 -3.65 10.43
N THR A 461 18.89 -3.19 11.48
CA THR A 461 19.13 -3.96 12.70
C THR A 461 18.84 -3.14 13.96
N PRO A 462 18.32 -3.76 15.04
CA PRO A 462 18.15 -3.10 16.34
C PRO A 462 19.44 -2.95 17.14
N ASP A 463 20.56 -3.52 16.68
CA ASP A 463 21.82 -3.57 17.44
C ASP A 463 22.61 -2.26 17.37
N GLY A 464 22.40 -1.46 16.31
CA GLY A 464 23.06 -0.16 16.14
C GLY A 464 22.95 0.39 14.72
N TYR A 465 23.44 1.59 14.51
CA TYR A 465 23.52 2.20 13.18
C TYR A 465 24.79 1.73 12.47
N GLU A 466 24.62 1.05 11.35
CA GLU A 466 25.71 0.60 10.48
C GLU A 466 25.46 1.09 9.05
N GLU A 467 26.17 2.14 8.63
CA GLU A 467 26.09 2.71 7.29
C GLU A 467 27.02 1.95 6.34
N THR A 468 26.45 1.47 5.24
CA THR A 468 27.16 0.66 4.22
C THR A 468 27.31 1.37 2.88
N GLY A 469 26.77 2.58 2.75
CA GLY A 469 26.95 3.40 1.56
C GLY A 469 26.31 4.78 1.69
N ARG A 470 26.91 5.76 1.01
CA ARG A 470 26.40 7.14 0.94
C ARG A 470 26.79 7.79 -0.38
N PHE A 471 25.91 8.63 -0.91
CA PHE A 471 26.22 9.51 -2.04
C PHE A 471 25.35 10.76 -1.98
N GLU A 472 25.80 11.82 -2.68
CA GLU A 472 25.04 13.05 -2.85
C GLU A 472 24.14 12.94 -4.09
N GLN A 473 22.87 13.34 -3.94
CA GLN A 473 21.96 13.39 -5.09
C GLN A 473 22.43 14.50 -6.06
N PRO A 474 22.74 14.18 -7.32
CA PRO A 474 23.13 15.20 -8.29
C PRO A 474 21.94 16.07 -8.69
N ASN A 475 22.23 17.33 -9.06
CA ASN A 475 21.23 18.28 -9.58
C ASN A 475 19.98 18.42 -8.70
N ARG A 476 20.20 18.57 -7.39
CA ARG A 476 19.14 18.85 -6.41
C ARG A 476 18.39 20.13 -6.79
N SER A 477 17.07 20.12 -6.57
CA SER A 477 16.28 21.34 -6.53
C SER A 477 16.56 22.14 -5.24
N ASP A 478 16.08 23.38 -5.20
CA ASP A 478 16.08 24.21 -3.98
C ASP A 478 14.99 23.85 -2.97
N LYS A 479 14.16 22.84 -3.28
CA LYS A 479 13.03 22.39 -2.47
C LYS A 479 13.40 21.16 -1.64
N PRO A 480 12.75 20.95 -0.47
CA PRO A 480 12.92 19.72 0.29
C PRO A 480 12.50 18.47 -0.51
N ALA A 481 13.22 17.37 -0.35
CA ALA A 481 12.88 16.10 -0.98
C ALA A 481 11.92 15.28 -0.10
N TRP A 482 10.64 15.54 -0.19
CA TRP A 482 9.61 14.83 0.60
C TRP A 482 9.09 13.54 -0.03
N SER A 483 9.36 13.31 -1.31
CA SER A 483 9.05 12.04 -1.95
C SER A 483 9.90 10.93 -1.35
N HIS A 484 9.28 9.87 -0.86
CA HIS A 484 10.00 8.71 -0.33
C HIS A 484 10.80 8.02 -1.42
N PRO A 485 11.99 7.46 -1.13
CA PRO A 485 12.70 6.61 -2.06
C PRO A 485 11.87 5.35 -2.34
N VAL A 486 11.94 4.82 -3.55
CA VAL A 486 11.27 3.58 -3.95
C VAL A 486 12.30 2.57 -4.42
N VAL A 487 12.19 1.34 -3.93
CA VAL A 487 13.04 0.21 -4.31
C VAL A 487 12.17 -0.82 -5.02
N CYS A 488 12.40 -0.98 -6.34
CA CYS A 488 11.56 -1.83 -7.18
C CYS A 488 12.31 -2.27 -8.46
N GLY A 489 12.22 -3.55 -8.81
CA GLY A 489 12.84 -4.11 -10.03
C GLY A 489 14.37 -4.01 -10.05
N GLY A 490 15.02 -4.13 -8.89
CA GLY A 490 16.48 -3.96 -8.73
C GLY A 490 16.95 -2.53 -8.91
N LYS A 491 16.06 -1.54 -8.75
CA LYS A 491 16.35 -0.11 -8.94
C LYS A 491 15.91 0.73 -7.76
N LEU A 492 16.63 1.83 -7.53
CA LEU A 492 16.29 2.90 -6.58
C LEU A 492 15.78 4.11 -7.37
N TYR A 493 14.57 4.55 -7.05
CA TYR A 493 13.91 5.70 -7.67
C TYR A 493 13.88 6.87 -6.69
N LEU A 494 14.36 8.03 -7.13
CA LEU A 494 14.44 9.27 -6.35
C LEU A 494 13.78 10.42 -7.13
N ARG A 495 12.59 10.85 -6.71
CA ARG A 495 11.91 12.01 -7.29
C ARG A 495 12.33 13.30 -6.57
N ASP A 496 12.73 14.32 -7.34
CA ASP A 496 13.05 15.66 -6.87
C ASP A 496 12.44 16.69 -7.81
N GLN A 497 11.30 17.22 -7.45
CA GLN A 497 10.53 18.18 -8.23
C GLN A 497 10.41 17.75 -9.71
N ASP A 498 10.99 18.48 -10.65
CA ASP A 498 10.94 18.20 -12.08
C ASP A 498 11.67 16.92 -12.52
N THR A 499 12.46 16.33 -11.65
CA THR A 499 13.41 15.26 -12.01
C THR A 499 13.09 13.95 -11.30
N LEU A 500 13.15 12.84 -12.03
CA LEU A 500 13.21 11.47 -11.49
C LEU A 500 14.55 10.85 -11.83
N LEU A 501 15.31 10.47 -10.81
CA LEU A 501 16.59 9.77 -10.91
C LEU A 501 16.39 8.30 -10.60
N VAL A 502 16.98 7.42 -11.39
CA VAL A 502 16.89 5.97 -11.19
C VAL A 502 18.28 5.36 -11.25
N TYR A 503 18.58 4.50 -10.28
CA TYR A 503 19.87 3.85 -10.09
C TYR A 503 19.73 2.34 -10.10
N ASP A 504 20.69 1.63 -10.66
CA ASP A 504 20.79 0.17 -10.57
C ASP A 504 21.38 -0.22 -9.21
N ILE A 505 20.64 -1.02 -8.44
CA ILE A 505 21.04 -1.48 -7.10
C ILE A 505 21.02 -3.00 -6.99
N LYS A 506 20.92 -3.73 -8.08
CA LYS A 506 21.00 -5.19 -8.11
C LYS A 506 22.46 -5.64 -8.08
N LYS A 507 22.75 -6.74 -7.33
CA LYS A 507 24.08 -7.43 -7.34
C LYS A 507 24.40 -8.02 -8.69
#